data_4c82b4d82ae6c6835ab9a4fc6ce07d6e
#
_entry.id   4c82b4d82ae6c6835ab9a4fc6ce07d6e
#
_cell.length_a   1.000
_cell.length_b   1.000
_cell.length_c   1.000
_cell.angle_alpha   90.00
_cell.angle_beta   90.00
_cell.angle_gamma   90.00
#
_symmetry.space_group_name_H-M   'P 1'
#
loop_
_entity.id
_entity.type
_entity.pdbx_description
1 polymer ?
#
loop_
_entity_poly.entity_id
_entity_poly.type
_entity_poly.pdbx_seq_one_letter_code
_entity_poly.pdbx_strand_id
1 'polypeptide(L)'
;MSKKKTFSDTSANRYSLALYELANENGKLEEIEKNSSFFTSLISNNEELKLLIKNPTVKKEDLQSIILKIAEQFKLNDLMTKFLGFLVSKRRFFFVEKILNDFIETCSKKRGEVKAELSSAKELSESEINDIKKELEKNFNSQIKLNYKFDPSLIGGLVVQVGSTMVDTSIKNKLQKIENRMIEA
;
A
#
# COMPACT_ATOMS: atom_id res chain seq x y z
N MET A 1 9.92 -18.52 -3.00
CA MET A 1 10.18 -18.22 -4.43
C MET A 1 10.48 -16.73 -4.58
N SER A 2 11.71 -16.36 -4.93
CA SER A 2 12.10 -14.96 -5.15
C SER A 2 11.41 -14.45 -6.43
N LYS A 3 10.43 -13.53 -6.30
CA LYS A 3 9.85 -12.82 -7.46
C LYS A 3 10.99 -12.10 -8.17
N LYS A 4 11.28 -12.48 -9.43
CA LYS A 4 12.19 -11.72 -10.29
C LYS A 4 11.68 -10.28 -10.36
N LYS A 5 12.41 -9.34 -9.75
CA LYS A 5 12.12 -7.91 -9.85
C LYS A 5 12.19 -7.52 -11.32
N THR A 6 11.07 -7.11 -11.89
CA THR A 6 11.02 -6.58 -13.25
C THR A 6 11.74 -5.23 -13.32
N PHE A 7 12.22 -4.84 -14.49
CA PHE A 7 12.91 -3.54 -14.70
C PHE A 7 12.06 -2.35 -14.24
N SER A 8 10.73 -2.46 -14.37
CA SER A 8 9.76 -1.46 -13.86
C SER A 8 9.77 -1.36 -12.33
N ASP A 9 9.91 -2.49 -11.61
CA ASP A 9 9.94 -2.53 -10.15
C ASP A 9 11.19 -1.84 -9.60
N THR A 10 12.33 -2.06 -10.26
CA THR A 10 13.60 -1.43 -9.87
C THR A 10 13.57 0.09 -10.11
N SER A 11 12.94 0.53 -11.20
CA SER A 11 12.82 1.96 -11.51
C SER A 11 11.86 2.65 -10.54
N ALA A 12 10.67 2.10 -10.28
CA ALA A 12 9.70 2.66 -9.35
C ALA A 12 10.30 2.80 -7.95
N ASN A 13 11.02 1.77 -7.47
CA ASN A 13 11.68 1.80 -6.17
C ASN A 13 12.76 2.89 -6.05
N ARG A 14 13.51 3.20 -7.11
CA ARG A 14 14.49 4.30 -7.10
C ARG A 14 13.82 5.66 -6.94
N TYR A 15 12.71 5.89 -7.65
CA TYR A 15 11.95 7.13 -7.53
C TYR A 15 11.26 7.28 -6.17
N SER A 16 10.75 6.19 -5.60
CA SER A 16 10.15 6.19 -4.26
C SER A 16 11.19 6.50 -3.18
N LEU A 17 12.39 5.92 -3.27
CA LEU A 17 13.49 6.23 -2.35
C LEU A 17 13.95 7.68 -2.48
N ALA A 18 14.12 8.20 -3.71
CA ALA A 18 14.48 9.59 -3.94
C ALA A 18 13.42 10.56 -3.36
N LEU A 19 12.13 10.24 -3.53
CA LEU A 19 11.06 11.04 -2.91
C LEU A 19 11.14 10.98 -1.38
N TYR A 20 11.44 9.81 -0.81
CA TYR A 20 11.60 9.65 0.63
C TYR A 20 12.76 10.50 1.17
N GLU A 21 13.93 10.46 0.52
CA GLU A 21 15.11 11.26 0.92
C GLU A 21 14.81 12.75 0.84
N LEU A 22 14.24 13.22 -0.26
CA LEU A 22 13.84 14.63 -0.43
C LEU A 22 12.80 15.06 0.61
N ALA A 23 11.82 14.20 0.92
CA ALA A 23 10.80 14.47 1.93
C ALA A 23 11.41 14.56 3.33
N ASN A 24 12.36 13.68 3.63
CA ASN A 24 13.05 13.62 4.92
C ASN A 24 13.97 14.84 5.12
N GLU A 25 14.76 15.22 4.11
CA GLU A 25 15.63 16.40 4.14
C GLU A 25 14.84 17.69 4.37
N ASN A 26 13.63 17.80 3.79
CA ASN A 26 12.77 18.95 3.96
C ASN A 26 11.87 18.88 5.21
N GLY A 27 11.93 17.81 6.00
CA GLY A 27 11.12 17.64 7.20
C GLY A 27 9.61 17.56 6.94
N LYS A 28 9.19 17.18 5.72
CA LYS A 28 7.79 17.18 5.27
C LYS A 28 7.23 15.77 4.96
N LEU A 29 7.80 14.74 5.60
CA LEU A 29 7.43 13.34 5.35
C LEU A 29 5.95 13.08 5.52
N GLU A 30 5.34 13.51 6.63
CA GLU A 30 3.92 13.26 6.92
C GLU A 30 3.00 13.95 5.91
N GLU A 31 3.37 15.16 5.49
CA GLU A 31 2.58 15.94 4.54
C GLU A 31 2.59 15.29 3.16
N ILE A 32 3.78 14.86 2.72
CA ILE A 32 3.94 14.19 1.43
C ILE A 32 3.30 12.80 1.44
N GLU A 33 3.33 12.09 2.56
CA GLU A 33 2.65 10.81 2.71
C GLU A 33 1.12 10.95 2.61
N LYS A 34 0.54 11.96 3.27
CA LYS A 34 -0.88 12.29 3.13
C LYS A 34 -1.24 12.65 1.69
N ASN A 35 -0.44 13.50 1.06
CA ASN A 35 -0.64 13.88 -0.34
C ASN A 35 -0.51 12.68 -1.29
N SER A 36 0.43 11.77 -1.03
CA SER A 36 0.62 10.54 -1.82
C SER A 36 -0.57 9.59 -1.69
N SER A 37 -1.05 9.38 -0.46
CA SER A 37 -2.25 8.55 -0.20
C SER A 37 -3.49 9.14 -0.85
N PHE A 38 -3.67 10.45 -0.75
CA PHE A 38 -4.76 11.17 -1.39
C PHE A 38 -4.69 11.05 -2.93
N PHE A 39 -3.52 11.27 -3.52
CA PHE A 39 -3.34 11.19 -4.97
C PHE A 39 -3.57 9.77 -5.50
N THR A 40 -3.13 8.75 -4.75
CA THR A 40 -3.39 7.35 -5.08
C THR A 40 -4.89 7.02 -5.03
N SER A 41 -5.61 7.49 -4.01
CA SER A 41 -7.07 7.31 -3.92
C SER A 41 -7.81 8.04 -5.04
N LEU A 42 -7.35 9.23 -5.42
CA LEU A 42 -7.91 10.01 -6.52
C LEU A 42 -7.76 9.27 -7.87
N ILE A 43 -6.60 8.66 -8.11
CA ILE A 43 -6.38 7.82 -9.31
C ILE A 43 -7.30 6.59 -9.28
N SER A 44 -7.46 5.95 -8.12
CA SER A 44 -8.28 4.73 -7.99
C SER A 44 -9.77 5.01 -8.20
N ASN A 45 -10.25 6.18 -7.76
CA ASN A 45 -11.66 6.56 -7.84
C ASN A 45 -12.05 7.22 -9.17
N ASN A 46 -11.06 7.57 -10.02
CA ASN A 46 -11.30 8.25 -11.29
C ASN A 46 -10.72 7.45 -12.44
N GLU A 47 -11.60 6.74 -13.17
CA GLU A 47 -11.19 5.91 -14.31
C GLU A 47 -10.61 6.74 -15.45
N GLU A 48 -11.13 7.96 -15.69
CA GLU A 48 -10.61 8.84 -16.74
C GLU A 48 -9.17 9.24 -16.46
N LEU A 49 -8.86 9.61 -15.21
CA LEU A 49 -7.50 9.93 -14.79
C LEU A 49 -6.58 8.71 -14.93
N LYS A 50 -7.06 7.53 -14.57
CA LYS A 50 -6.32 6.28 -14.71
C LYS A 50 -6.01 5.93 -16.17
N LEU A 51 -6.98 6.12 -17.06
CA LEU A 51 -6.80 5.92 -18.51
C LEU A 51 -5.81 6.94 -19.08
N LEU A 52 -5.92 8.21 -18.68
CA LEU A 52 -5.01 9.27 -19.09
C LEU A 52 -3.57 9.00 -18.67
N ILE A 53 -3.34 8.52 -17.43
CA ILE A 53 -2.02 8.14 -16.92
C ILE A 53 -1.44 6.97 -17.73
N LYS A 54 -2.28 6.00 -18.08
CA LYS A 54 -1.86 4.80 -18.83
C LYS A 54 -1.65 5.05 -20.33
N ASN A 55 -2.15 6.15 -20.86
CA ASN A 55 -2.04 6.45 -22.27
C ASN A 55 -0.67 7.08 -22.61
N PRO A 56 0.21 6.40 -23.35
CA PRO A 56 1.54 6.91 -23.67
C PRO A 56 1.53 7.99 -24.76
N THR A 57 0.40 8.21 -25.44
CA THR A 57 0.29 9.16 -26.56
C THR A 57 -0.03 10.59 -26.13
N VAL A 58 -0.38 10.79 -24.84
CA VAL A 58 -0.68 12.12 -24.30
C VAL A 58 0.58 12.99 -24.29
N LYS A 59 0.45 14.22 -24.77
CA LYS A 59 1.55 15.19 -24.80
C LYS A 59 1.97 15.56 -23.38
N LYS A 60 3.27 15.83 -23.22
CA LYS A 60 3.82 16.22 -21.91
C LYS A 60 3.20 17.50 -21.36
N GLU A 61 2.95 18.48 -22.24
CA GLU A 61 2.38 19.77 -21.91
C GLU A 61 0.96 19.62 -21.34
N ASP A 62 0.16 18.74 -21.93
CA ASP A 62 -1.21 18.46 -21.48
C ASP A 62 -1.19 17.79 -20.09
N LEU A 63 -0.33 16.79 -19.89
CA LEU A 63 -0.15 16.14 -18.58
C LEU A 63 0.34 17.12 -17.52
N GLN A 64 1.30 18.01 -17.85
CA GLN A 64 1.77 19.02 -16.91
C GLN A 64 0.68 19.99 -16.51
N SER A 65 -0.11 20.46 -17.47
CA SER A 65 -1.23 21.39 -17.20
C SER A 65 -2.31 20.74 -16.31
N ILE A 66 -2.60 19.46 -16.51
CA ILE A 66 -3.56 18.71 -15.69
C ILE A 66 -3.02 18.55 -14.26
N ILE A 67 -1.75 18.18 -14.10
CA ILE A 67 -1.14 18.01 -12.78
C ILE A 67 -1.11 19.35 -12.03
N LEU A 68 -0.78 20.45 -12.68
CA LEU A 68 -0.79 21.78 -12.06
C LEU A 68 -2.19 22.13 -11.57
N LYS A 69 -3.23 21.94 -12.40
CA LYS A 69 -4.62 22.15 -11.98
C LYS A 69 -5.04 21.30 -10.78
N ILE A 70 -4.65 20.02 -10.78
CA ILE A 70 -4.90 19.11 -9.64
C ILE A 70 -4.16 19.62 -8.40
N ALA A 71 -2.90 20.01 -8.54
CA ALA A 71 -2.08 20.51 -7.44
C ALA A 71 -2.67 21.81 -6.83
N GLU A 72 -3.15 22.72 -7.65
CA GLU A 72 -3.80 23.96 -7.21
C GLU A 72 -5.13 23.67 -6.51
N GLN A 73 -5.98 22.84 -7.13
CA GLN A 73 -7.32 22.52 -6.62
C GLN A 73 -7.27 21.83 -5.25
N PHE A 74 -6.32 20.93 -5.07
CA PHE A 74 -6.18 20.13 -3.85
C PHE A 74 -5.07 20.62 -2.92
N LYS A 75 -4.47 21.78 -3.21
CA LYS A 75 -3.40 22.41 -2.39
C LYS A 75 -2.28 21.41 -2.06
N LEU A 76 -1.81 20.69 -3.08
CA LEU A 76 -0.69 19.77 -2.90
C LEU A 76 0.58 20.54 -2.50
N ASN A 77 1.46 19.89 -1.73
CA ASN A 77 2.74 20.49 -1.38
C ASN A 77 3.59 20.74 -2.63
N ASP A 78 4.33 21.85 -2.63
CA ASP A 78 5.23 22.26 -3.71
C ASP A 78 6.21 21.14 -4.12
N LEU A 79 6.74 20.41 -3.13
CA LEU A 79 7.66 19.31 -3.39
C LEU A 79 6.98 18.18 -4.14
N MET A 80 5.75 17.83 -3.76
CA MET A 80 4.95 16.83 -4.47
C MET A 80 4.64 17.26 -5.89
N THR A 81 4.26 18.52 -6.10
CA THR A 81 3.98 19.09 -7.42
C THR A 81 5.21 19.04 -8.32
N LYS A 82 6.37 19.45 -7.81
CA LYS A 82 7.66 19.38 -8.53
C LYS A 82 8.03 17.94 -8.88
N PHE A 83 7.82 17.00 -7.95
CA PHE A 83 8.11 15.59 -8.17
C PHE A 83 7.21 14.99 -9.26
N LEU A 84 5.89 15.25 -9.24
CA LEU A 84 4.97 14.81 -10.29
C LEU A 84 5.36 15.41 -11.65
N GLY A 85 5.68 16.70 -11.72
CA GLY A 85 6.19 17.36 -12.92
C GLY A 85 7.49 16.74 -13.44
N PHE A 86 8.39 16.35 -12.53
CA PHE A 86 9.61 15.63 -12.88
C PHE A 86 9.33 14.26 -13.48
N LEU A 87 8.39 13.49 -12.94
CA LEU A 87 7.96 12.20 -13.52
C LEU A 87 7.40 12.37 -14.94
N VAL A 88 6.62 13.42 -15.19
CA VAL A 88 6.12 13.74 -16.54
C VAL A 88 7.28 14.08 -17.48
N SER A 89 8.23 14.93 -17.06
CA SER A 89 9.39 15.32 -17.86
C SER A 89 10.24 14.13 -18.29
N LYS A 90 10.36 13.12 -17.41
CA LYS A 90 11.10 11.87 -17.65
C LYS A 90 10.27 10.78 -18.35
N ARG A 91 9.02 11.06 -18.75
CA ARG A 91 8.08 10.08 -19.30
C ARG A 91 7.88 8.84 -18.41
N ARG A 92 7.89 9.03 -17.08
CA ARG A 92 7.73 7.96 -16.07
C ARG A 92 6.40 8.09 -15.30
N PHE A 93 5.52 8.98 -15.73
CA PHE A 93 4.24 9.23 -15.07
C PHE A 93 3.32 8.00 -15.09
N PHE A 94 3.46 7.14 -16.07
CA PHE A 94 2.76 5.85 -16.14
C PHE A 94 2.96 4.98 -14.88
N PHE A 95 4.09 5.14 -14.18
CA PHE A 95 4.38 4.38 -12.96
C PHE A 95 4.04 5.14 -11.67
N VAL A 96 3.39 6.29 -11.75
CA VAL A 96 3.14 7.17 -10.59
C VAL A 96 2.41 6.44 -9.46
N GLU A 97 1.36 5.68 -9.77
CA GLU A 97 0.60 4.92 -8.78
C GLU A 97 1.50 3.94 -8.00
N LYS A 98 2.35 3.23 -8.71
CA LYS A 98 3.30 2.29 -8.11
C LYS A 98 4.38 3.02 -7.29
N ILE A 99 4.94 4.10 -7.82
CA ILE A 99 5.96 4.90 -7.14
C ILE A 99 5.43 5.43 -5.80
N LEU A 100 4.20 5.95 -5.79
CA LEU A 100 3.58 6.48 -4.58
C LEU A 100 3.24 5.38 -3.57
N ASN A 101 2.77 4.22 -4.02
CA ASN A 101 2.53 3.07 -3.15
C ASN A 101 3.85 2.56 -2.54
N ASP A 102 4.91 2.42 -3.35
CA ASP A 102 6.25 2.03 -2.87
C ASP A 102 6.81 3.06 -1.88
N PHE A 103 6.54 4.36 -2.09
CA PHE A 103 6.91 5.43 -1.16
C PHE A 103 6.20 5.29 0.18
N ILE A 104 4.87 5.12 0.20
CA ILE A 104 4.08 4.92 1.42
C ILE A 104 4.57 3.66 2.16
N GLU A 105 4.87 2.60 1.43
CA GLU A 105 5.42 1.38 2.02
C GLU A 105 6.82 1.60 2.62
N THR A 106 7.66 2.41 1.97
CA THR A 106 8.98 2.76 2.47
C THR A 106 8.89 3.60 3.74
N CYS A 107 7.97 4.57 3.80
CA CYS A 107 7.70 5.36 5.00
C CYS A 107 7.27 4.45 6.17
N SER A 108 6.31 3.55 5.95
CA SER A 108 5.86 2.59 6.97
C SER A 108 7.01 1.69 7.46
N LYS A 109 7.82 1.15 6.55
CA LYS A 109 8.99 0.32 6.91
C LYS A 109 10.04 1.08 7.72
N LYS A 110 10.31 2.33 7.36
CA LYS A 110 11.28 3.17 8.07
C LYS A 110 10.81 3.59 9.46
N ARG A 111 9.48 3.72 9.67
CA ARG A 111 8.88 3.91 10.99
C ARG A 111 8.82 2.62 11.83
N GLY A 112 9.22 1.49 11.26
CA GLY A 112 9.09 0.19 11.94
C GLY A 112 7.65 -0.32 12.00
N GLU A 113 6.75 0.21 11.19
CA GLU A 113 5.40 -0.29 11.09
C GLU A 113 5.36 -1.62 10.34
N VAL A 114 4.69 -2.60 10.90
CA VAL A 114 4.48 -3.90 10.27
C VAL A 114 3.03 -3.98 9.79
N LYS A 115 2.84 -4.30 8.51
CA LYS A 115 1.51 -4.56 7.97
C LYS A 115 1.03 -5.92 8.49
N ALA A 116 -0.18 -5.94 9.05
CA ALA A 116 -0.87 -7.17 9.42
C ALA A 116 -2.21 -7.26 8.69
N GLU A 117 -2.50 -8.42 8.15
CA GLU A 117 -3.79 -8.76 7.58
C GLU A 117 -4.52 -9.69 8.54
N LEU A 118 -5.74 -9.30 8.92
CA LEU A 118 -6.63 -10.07 9.77
C LEU A 118 -7.84 -10.49 8.95
N SER A 119 -8.03 -11.79 8.78
CA SER A 119 -9.24 -12.34 8.19
C SER A 119 -10.04 -13.10 9.22
N SER A 120 -11.34 -12.85 9.31
CA SER A 120 -12.25 -13.51 10.25
C SER A 120 -13.48 -14.04 9.53
N ALA A 121 -13.98 -15.19 9.98
CA ALA A 121 -15.22 -15.79 9.52
C ALA A 121 -16.48 -15.08 10.05
N LYS A 122 -16.33 -14.27 11.10
CA LYS A 122 -17.39 -13.45 11.72
C LYS A 122 -17.02 -11.97 11.57
N GLU A 123 -18.01 -11.13 11.36
CA GLU A 123 -17.81 -9.70 11.43
C GLU A 123 -17.37 -9.32 12.85
N LEU A 124 -16.23 -8.62 12.93
CA LEU A 124 -15.67 -8.13 14.18
C LEU A 124 -16.08 -6.68 14.38
N SER A 125 -16.37 -6.33 15.63
CA SER A 125 -16.58 -4.94 16.04
C SER A 125 -15.27 -4.15 16.03
N GLU A 126 -15.33 -2.84 15.93
CA GLU A 126 -14.15 -1.97 16.01
C GLU A 126 -13.37 -2.14 17.31
N SER A 127 -14.06 -2.43 18.43
CA SER A 127 -13.42 -2.73 19.71
C SER A 127 -12.59 -4.01 19.67
N GLU A 128 -13.14 -5.09 19.10
CA GLU A 128 -12.42 -6.38 18.96
C GLU A 128 -11.20 -6.25 18.04
N ILE A 129 -11.35 -5.50 16.93
CA ILE A 129 -10.23 -5.22 16.01
C ILE A 129 -9.11 -4.45 16.73
N ASN A 130 -9.47 -3.44 17.54
CA ASN A 130 -8.50 -2.65 18.30
C ASN A 130 -7.81 -3.47 19.39
N ASP A 131 -8.50 -4.38 20.06
CA ASP A 131 -7.91 -5.24 21.07
C ASP A 131 -6.93 -6.24 20.45
N ILE A 132 -7.30 -6.86 19.32
CA ILE A 132 -6.40 -7.72 18.55
C ILE A 132 -5.17 -6.94 18.10
N LYS A 133 -5.35 -5.70 17.63
CA LYS A 133 -4.24 -4.84 17.22
C LYS A 133 -3.27 -4.59 18.37
N LYS A 134 -3.77 -4.24 19.56
CA LYS A 134 -2.94 -4.02 20.77
C LYS A 134 -2.17 -5.27 21.19
N GLU A 135 -2.81 -6.44 21.13
CA GLU A 135 -2.14 -7.71 21.41
C GLU A 135 -1.02 -8.01 20.43
N LEU A 136 -1.26 -7.79 19.15
CA LEU A 136 -0.25 -7.97 18.12
C LEU A 136 0.91 -6.97 18.27
N GLU A 137 0.63 -5.69 18.55
CA GLU A 137 1.66 -4.67 18.81
C GLU A 137 2.55 -5.05 20.03
N LYS A 138 1.94 -5.60 21.08
CA LYS A 138 2.65 -6.07 22.25
C LYS A 138 3.55 -7.29 21.95
N ASN A 139 3.06 -8.22 21.13
CA ASN A 139 3.80 -9.44 20.81
C ASN A 139 4.95 -9.20 19.82
N PHE A 140 4.78 -8.25 18.89
CA PHE A 140 5.77 -7.94 17.86
C PHE A 140 6.65 -6.74 18.20
N ASN A 141 6.40 -6.04 19.30
CA ASN A 141 7.11 -4.82 19.72
C ASN A 141 7.23 -3.77 18.59
N SER A 142 6.22 -3.66 17.75
CA SER A 142 6.18 -2.81 16.56
C SER A 142 4.79 -2.22 16.39
N GLN A 143 4.71 -1.03 15.84
CA GLN A 143 3.42 -0.48 15.44
C GLN A 143 2.82 -1.31 14.31
N ILE A 144 1.57 -1.74 14.46
CA ILE A 144 0.89 -2.60 13.50
C ILE A 144 -0.19 -1.82 12.76
N LYS A 145 -0.04 -1.79 11.43
CA LYS A 145 -1.11 -1.33 10.53
C LYS A 145 -1.98 -2.53 10.17
N LEU A 146 -3.09 -2.70 10.91
CA LEU A 146 -4.00 -3.82 10.74
C LEU A 146 -4.96 -3.53 9.58
N ASN A 147 -5.02 -4.46 8.63
CA ASN A 147 -6.00 -4.48 7.56
C ASN A 147 -6.98 -5.63 7.82
N TYR A 148 -8.24 -5.31 8.11
CA TYR A 148 -9.28 -6.29 8.40
C TYR A 148 -10.05 -6.68 7.13
N LYS A 149 -10.30 -7.99 6.98
CA LYS A 149 -11.11 -8.54 5.90
C LYS A 149 -12.09 -9.59 6.48
N PHE A 150 -13.37 -9.41 6.19
CA PHE A 150 -14.36 -10.44 6.47
C PHE A 150 -14.28 -11.54 5.40
N ASP A 151 -14.09 -12.79 5.82
CA ASP A 151 -14.00 -13.97 4.93
C ASP A 151 -14.80 -15.15 5.50
N PRO A 152 -16.08 -15.29 5.10
CA PRO A 152 -16.92 -16.39 5.57
C PRO A 152 -16.44 -17.77 5.11
N SER A 153 -15.53 -17.85 4.13
CA SER A 153 -15.00 -19.14 3.64
C SER A 153 -14.14 -19.88 4.68
N LEU A 154 -13.72 -19.19 5.74
CA LEU A 154 -12.95 -19.76 6.85
C LEU A 154 -13.80 -20.67 7.77
N ILE A 155 -15.15 -20.64 7.61
CA ILE A 155 -16.16 -21.38 8.41
C ILE A 155 -16.18 -20.91 9.87
N GLY A 156 -15.01 -20.65 10.48
CA GLY A 156 -14.84 -20.18 11.85
C GLY A 156 -13.38 -19.92 12.17
N GLY A 157 -13.13 -19.19 13.26
CA GLY A 157 -11.80 -18.78 13.66
C GLY A 157 -11.30 -17.56 12.91
N LEU A 158 -9.98 -17.32 12.97
CA LEU A 158 -9.33 -16.17 12.37
C LEU A 158 -7.97 -16.55 11.77
N VAL A 159 -7.56 -15.80 10.78
CA VAL A 159 -6.24 -15.88 10.16
C VAL A 159 -5.57 -14.52 10.33
N VAL A 160 -4.38 -14.51 10.89
CA VAL A 160 -3.55 -13.32 11.07
C VAL A 160 -2.25 -13.50 10.34
N GLN A 161 -1.94 -12.59 9.44
CA GLN A 161 -0.65 -12.55 8.76
C GLN A 161 0.07 -11.27 9.15
N VAL A 162 1.22 -11.37 9.79
CA VAL A 162 2.07 -10.24 10.18
C VAL A 162 3.39 -10.34 9.42
N GLY A 163 3.54 -9.54 8.38
CA GLY A 163 4.68 -9.62 7.49
C GLY A 163 4.80 -11.00 6.81
N SER A 164 5.85 -11.75 7.15
CA SER A 164 6.07 -13.12 6.65
C SER A 164 5.51 -14.23 7.56
N THR A 165 5.08 -13.88 8.77
CA THR A 165 4.53 -14.83 9.75
C THR A 165 3.02 -14.91 9.60
N MET A 166 2.50 -16.14 9.44
CA MET A 166 1.07 -16.40 9.33
C MET A 166 0.62 -17.34 10.44
N VAL A 167 -0.41 -16.94 11.15
CA VAL A 167 -1.09 -17.74 12.17
C VAL A 167 -2.51 -18.00 11.71
N ASP A 168 -2.82 -19.23 11.37
CA ASP A 168 -4.11 -19.67 10.90
C ASP A 168 -4.77 -20.61 11.93
N THR A 169 -5.81 -20.10 12.59
CA THR A 169 -6.63 -20.82 13.55
C THR A 169 -8.00 -21.22 12.98
N SER A 170 -8.21 -21.07 11.66
CA SER A 170 -9.48 -21.35 11.01
C SER A 170 -9.89 -22.80 11.13
N ILE A 171 -11.22 -23.02 11.20
CA ILE A 171 -11.80 -24.35 11.18
C ILE A 171 -11.52 -25.05 9.85
N LYS A 172 -11.55 -24.30 8.76
CA LYS A 172 -11.20 -24.80 7.42
C LYS A 172 -9.83 -25.48 7.39
N ASN A 173 -8.81 -24.82 7.92
CA ASN A 173 -7.45 -25.38 7.97
C ASN A 173 -7.35 -26.60 8.90
N LYS A 174 -8.09 -26.58 10.02
CA LYS A 174 -8.14 -27.74 10.93
C LYS A 174 -8.78 -28.96 10.25
N LEU A 175 -9.88 -28.77 9.54
CA LEU A 175 -10.55 -29.85 8.78
C LEU A 175 -9.63 -30.39 7.68
N GLN A 176 -8.97 -29.53 6.94
CA GLN A 176 -8.06 -29.93 5.86
C GLN A 176 -6.85 -30.71 6.39
N LYS A 177 -6.33 -30.35 7.55
CA LYS A 177 -5.27 -31.11 8.22
C LYS A 177 -5.74 -32.49 8.68
N ILE A 178 -6.99 -32.63 9.13
CA ILE A 178 -7.59 -33.93 9.50
C ILE A 178 -7.78 -34.79 8.27
N GLU A 179 -8.35 -34.22 7.19
CA GLU A 179 -8.53 -34.91 5.91
C GLU A 179 -7.23 -35.46 5.36
N ASN A 180 -6.16 -34.62 5.30
CA ASN A 180 -4.85 -35.06 4.83
C ASN A 180 -4.27 -36.21 5.69
N ARG A 181 -4.43 -36.15 7.02
CA ARG A 181 -3.98 -37.24 7.90
C ARG A 181 -4.76 -38.54 7.70
N MET A 182 -6.04 -38.46 7.34
CA MET A 182 -6.86 -39.65 7.05
C MET A 182 -6.52 -40.27 5.70
N ILE A 183 -6.01 -39.50 4.74
CA ILE A 183 -5.57 -39.98 3.42
C ILE A 183 -4.16 -40.61 3.50
N GLU A 184 -3.31 -40.13 4.40
CA GLU A 184 -1.94 -40.59 4.58
C GLU A 184 -1.83 -41.82 5.54
N ALA A 185 -2.92 -42.19 6.22
CA ALA A 185 -3.02 -43.35 7.14
C ALA A 185 -3.58 -44.57 6.43
#